data_b99cd2e4390fa04465f05ab6d0746312
#
_entry.id   b99cd2e4390fa04465f05ab6d0746312
#
_cell.length_a   1.000
_cell.length_b   1.000
_cell.length_c   1.000
_cell.angle_alpha   90.00
_cell.angle_beta   90.00
_cell.angle_gamma   90.00
#
_symmetry.space_group_name_H-M   'P 1'
#
loop_
_entity.id
_entity.type
_entity.pdbx_description
1 polymer ?
#
loop_
_entity_poly.entity_id
_entity_poly.type
_entity_poly.pdbx_seq_one_letter_code
_entity_poly.pdbx_strand_id
1 'polypeptide(L)'
;MKLTDVNGWSGGASSPQAGYVALPSVTDQVDNIRFSGRRSVNYGPVSSIEIGANLSDRTKVRTTQEGRLVIKGTDPYAGAAVPGTATSLAGTTGLSVVSWDPRGSLGTVYDLAKKVDADILNKDWSVSEKVTTTYVKGDLDGTFMGMAYRGNVGAQMVNTDQSSTGFNVNRATCTGNTAATCPGISIGNGKTYSDFNPSLNLNFDAGNDQVLRVGVAKVLARPNMGDMRASMGMSYDSTKGMYTGDGGNPELEPFRAKSFDVSYEKYFGKKGYVSIAGFYKNLDTYILKTATPFDFKGLTPAGFTYPTMGMLTRPINGQGGDISGVELAVNVPF
;
A
#
# COMPACT_ATOMS: atom_id res chain seq x y z
N MET A 1 18.35 26.25 30.16
CA MET A 1 19.13 25.11 29.67
C MET A 1 19.65 25.48 28.29
N LYS A 2 20.89 25.15 27.99
CA LYS A 2 21.48 25.41 26.67
C LYS A 2 21.74 24.08 25.98
N LEU A 3 21.53 24.03 24.67
CA LEU A 3 21.97 22.95 23.81
C LEU A 3 23.48 23.09 23.59
N THR A 4 24.30 22.48 24.44
CA THR A 4 25.72 22.86 24.58
C THR A 4 26.69 21.86 23.99
N ASP A 5 26.27 20.69 23.61
CA ASP A 5 27.21 19.70 23.09
C ASP A 5 26.74 19.14 21.75
N VAL A 6 27.03 19.88 20.69
CA VAL A 6 26.77 19.45 19.31
C VAL A 6 27.72 18.30 18.90
N ASN A 7 28.86 18.15 19.57
CA ASN A 7 29.83 17.08 19.27
C ASN A 7 29.39 15.72 19.82
N GLY A 8 28.53 15.70 20.85
CA GLY A 8 28.00 14.47 21.43
C GLY A 8 26.91 13.77 20.61
N TRP A 9 26.40 14.42 19.56
CA TRP A 9 25.21 13.97 18.82
C TRP A 9 25.50 13.10 17.61
N SER A 10 26.63 12.58 17.39
CA SER A 10 27.08 11.81 16.21
C SER A 10 27.59 12.67 15.05
N GLY A 11 28.66 12.22 14.44
CA GLY A 11 29.36 12.88 13.35
C GLY A 11 30.56 13.73 13.78
N GLY A 12 30.74 14.01 15.06
CA GLY A 12 31.88 14.75 15.61
C GLY A 12 32.04 16.16 15.00
N ALA A 13 33.26 16.70 15.13
CA ALA A 13 33.59 18.05 14.65
C ALA A 13 33.43 18.27 13.15
N SER A 14 33.51 17.21 12.34
CA SER A 14 33.37 17.27 10.87
C SER A 14 31.92 17.33 10.40
N SER A 15 30.95 17.06 11.26
CA SER A 15 29.53 16.99 10.87
C SER A 15 28.62 17.35 12.06
N PRO A 16 28.71 18.58 12.58
CA PRO A 16 27.93 19.00 13.73
C PRO A 16 26.43 18.97 13.40
N GLN A 17 25.64 18.43 14.33
CA GLN A 17 24.19 18.37 14.21
C GLN A 17 23.52 18.43 15.57
N ALA A 18 22.43 19.19 15.68
CA ALA A 18 21.61 19.26 16.88
C ALA A 18 20.46 18.23 16.87
N GLY A 19 20.34 17.49 15.81
CA GLY A 19 19.34 16.45 15.60
C GLY A 19 19.17 16.10 14.13
N TYR A 20 18.20 15.24 13.85
CA TYR A 20 17.81 14.82 12.51
C TYR A 20 16.30 14.91 12.36
N VAL A 21 15.85 15.40 11.21
CA VAL A 21 14.42 15.53 10.89
C VAL A 21 14.12 14.77 9.59
N ALA A 22 13.07 13.98 9.62
CA ALA A 22 12.47 13.38 8.46
C ALA A 22 11.01 13.85 8.35
N LEU A 23 10.68 14.45 7.22
CA LEU A 23 9.36 15.00 6.90
C LEU A 23 8.80 14.32 5.65
N PRO A 24 8.27 13.09 5.77
CA PRO A 24 7.61 12.44 4.66
C PRO A 24 6.27 13.11 4.36
N SER A 25 5.97 13.29 3.08
CA SER A 25 4.67 13.74 2.59
C SER A 25 4.09 12.68 1.66
N VAL A 26 2.80 12.40 1.80
CA VAL A 26 2.08 11.47 0.93
C VAL A 26 0.84 12.17 0.41
N THR A 27 0.69 12.20 -0.91
CA THR A 27 -0.52 12.63 -1.60
C THR A 27 -1.13 11.41 -2.28
N ASP A 28 -2.42 11.18 -2.06
CA ASP A 28 -3.19 10.09 -2.69
C ASP A 28 -4.46 10.71 -3.27
N GLN A 29 -4.54 10.76 -4.60
CA GLN A 29 -5.65 11.36 -5.33
C GLN A 29 -6.35 10.28 -6.14
N VAL A 30 -7.69 10.31 -6.14
CA VAL A 30 -8.56 9.42 -6.90
C VAL A 30 -9.60 10.25 -7.63
N ASP A 31 -9.63 10.13 -8.94
CA ASP A 31 -10.68 10.67 -9.80
C ASP A 31 -11.49 9.51 -10.36
N ASN A 32 -12.82 9.62 -10.28
CA ASN A 32 -13.70 8.52 -10.67
C ASN A 32 -14.94 9.05 -11.41
N ILE A 33 -15.24 8.46 -12.57
CA ILE A 33 -16.43 8.75 -13.36
C ILE A 33 -17.16 7.43 -13.65
N ARG A 34 -18.46 7.39 -13.34
CA ARG A 34 -19.30 6.23 -13.59
C ARG A 34 -20.53 6.59 -14.42
N PHE A 35 -20.82 5.75 -15.40
CA PHE A 35 -22.03 5.79 -16.20
C PHE A 35 -22.73 4.44 -16.10
N SER A 36 -24.06 4.45 -15.98
CA SER A 36 -24.88 3.24 -16.05
C SER A 36 -26.26 3.54 -16.60
N GLY A 37 -26.83 2.55 -17.28
CA GLY A 37 -28.19 2.53 -17.73
C GLY A 37 -28.87 1.24 -17.30
N ARG A 38 -30.11 1.35 -16.79
CA ARG A 38 -30.90 0.20 -16.35
C ARG A 38 -32.24 0.19 -17.09
N ARG A 39 -32.67 -0.99 -17.51
CA ARG A 39 -33.98 -1.22 -18.15
C ARG A 39 -34.68 -2.40 -17.47
N SER A 40 -35.93 -2.21 -17.08
CA SER A 40 -36.81 -3.31 -16.68
C SER A 40 -37.16 -4.16 -17.88
N VAL A 41 -37.11 -5.47 -17.70
CA VAL A 41 -37.46 -6.47 -18.71
C VAL A 41 -38.28 -7.57 -18.02
N ASN A 42 -39.06 -8.31 -18.80
CA ASN A 42 -39.79 -9.49 -18.30
C ASN A 42 -39.43 -10.67 -19.19
N TYR A 43 -38.21 -11.22 -18.99
CA TYR A 43 -37.73 -12.35 -19.78
C TYR A 43 -37.33 -13.49 -18.86
N GLY A 44 -38.23 -14.45 -18.70
CA GLY A 44 -38.04 -15.55 -17.74
C GLY A 44 -37.80 -15.02 -16.31
N PRO A 45 -36.72 -15.42 -15.65
CA PRO A 45 -36.41 -14.95 -14.31
C PRO A 45 -35.74 -13.56 -14.27
N VAL A 46 -35.39 -12.97 -15.41
CA VAL A 46 -34.71 -11.68 -15.48
C VAL A 46 -35.73 -10.54 -15.40
N SER A 47 -35.65 -9.73 -14.34
CA SER A 47 -36.54 -8.61 -14.09
C SER A 47 -35.98 -7.26 -14.56
N SER A 48 -34.67 -7.13 -14.65
CA SER A 48 -33.99 -5.97 -15.21
C SER A 48 -32.60 -6.29 -15.73
N ILE A 49 -32.13 -5.46 -16.65
CA ILE A 49 -30.72 -5.49 -17.12
C ILE A 49 -30.10 -4.11 -16.88
N GLU A 50 -28.89 -4.10 -16.35
CA GLU A 50 -28.07 -2.91 -16.17
C GLU A 50 -26.72 -3.12 -16.88
N ILE A 51 -26.31 -2.10 -17.64
CA ILE A 51 -24.98 -2.01 -18.23
C ILE A 51 -24.32 -0.74 -17.74
N GLY A 52 -22.99 -0.78 -17.58
CA GLY A 52 -22.30 0.43 -17.14
C GLY A 52 -20.79 0.35 -17.37
N ALA A 53 -20.19 1.50 -17.17
CA ALA A 53 -18.74 1.67 -17.20
C ALA A 53 -18.30 2.56 -16.05
N ASN A 54 -17.13 2.26 -15.50
CA ASN A 54 -16.45 3.04 -14.48
C ASN A 54 -15.01 3.30 -14.93
N LEU A 55 -14.62 4.57 -14.91
CA LEU A 55 -13.27 5.03 -15.20
C LEU A 55 -12.68 5.58 -13.89
N SER A 56 -11.56 5.05 -13.47
CA SER A 56 -10.87 5.48 -12.26
C SER A 56 -9.41 5.78 -12.58
N ASP A 57 -8.93 6.95 -12.20
CA ASP A 57 -7.52 7.34 -12.23
C ASP A 57 -7.08 7.62 -10.81
N ARG A 58 -6.06 6.91 -10.35
CA ARG A 58 -5.51 7.07 -9.01
C ARG A 58 -4.01 7.28 -9.08
N THR A 59 -3.55 8.35 -8.44
CA THR A 59 -2.12 8.64 -8.32
C THR A 59 -1.75 8.81 -6.86
N LYS A 60 -0.70 8.10 -6.45
CA LYS A 60 -0.12 8.22 -5.12
C LYS A 60 1.35 8.61 -5.24
N VAL A 61 1.68 9.74 -4.62
CA VAL A 61 3.03 10.30 -4.62
C VAL A 61 3.54 10.34 -3.19
N ARG A 62 4.76 9.89 -2.99
CA ARG A 62 5.50 10.09 -1.76
C ARG A 62 6.74 10.89 -2.04
N THR A 63 6.96 11.95 -1.27
CA THR A 63 8.18 12.74 -1.23
C THR A 63 8.70 12.82 0.19
N THR A 64 10.01 12.94 0.35
CA THR A 64 10.63 12.95 1.66
C THR A 64 11.65 14.08 1.72
N GLN A 65 11.49 14.96 2.71
CA GLN A 65 12.52 15.92 3.07
C GLN A 65 13.19 15.44 4.35
N GLU A 66 14.48 15.19 4.28
CA GLU A 66 15.27 14.77 5.42
C GLU A 66 16.54 15.61 5.53
N GLY A 67 17.04 15.75 6.74
CA GLY A 67 18.28 16.46 6.96
C GLY A 67 18.65 16.59 8.41
N ARG A 68 19.82 17.16 8.61
CA ARG A 68 20.34 17.47 9.93
C ARG A 68 19.79 18.79 10.40
N LEU A 69 19.46 18.87 11.67
CA LEU A 69 19.21 20.15 12.33
C LEU A 69 20.57 20.75 12.71
N VAL A 70 20.84 21.93 12.21
CA VAL A 70 22.01 22.73 12.60
C VAL A 70 21.53 23.97 13.34
N ILE A 71 22.24 24.38 14.39
CA ILE A 71 21.92 25.61 15.13
C ILE A 71 22.19 26.80 14.19
N LYS A 72 21.22 27.71 14.11
CA LYS A 72 21.31 28.87 13.26
C LYS A 72 22.42 29.82 13.76
N GLY A 73 23.28 30.24 12.86
CA GLY A 73 24.39 31.14 13.14
C GLY A 73 25.66 30.78 12.43
N THR A 74 26.70 31.55 12.64
CA THR A 74 28.02 31.36 11.98
C THR A 74 28.90 30.33 12.69
N ASP A 75 28.61 30.04 13.95
CA ASP A 75 29.31 29.02 14.72
C ASP A 75 28.38 27.85 15.01
N PRO A 76 28.54 26.68 14.30
CA PRO A 76 27.72 25.53 14.50
C PRO A 76 27.92 24.85 15.87
N TYR A 77 28.95 25.25 16.60
CA TYR A 77 29.24 24.77 17.96
C TYR A 77 28.74 25.72 19.06
N ALA A 78 28.21 26.89 18.68
CA ALA A 78 27.60 27.79 19.64
C ALA A 78 26.39 27.12 20.28
N GLY A 79 26.34 27.12 21.60
CA GLY A 79 25.19 26.65 22.33
C GLY A 79 23.98 27.57 22.10
N ALA A 80 22.81 27.03 21.90
CA ALA A 80 21.54 27.75 21.81
C ALA A 80 20.68 27.46 23.03
N ALA A 81 19.83 28.44 23.42
CA ALA A 81 18.80 28.20 24.42
C ALA A 81 17.80 27.18 23.90
N VAL A 82 17.28 26.31 24.78
CA VAL A 82 16.19 25.41 24.42
C VAL A 82 14.98 26.23 23.97
N PRO A 83 14.43 25.97 22.77
CA PRO A 83 13.33 26.80 22.24
C PRO A 83 12.06 26.68 23.08
N GLY A 84 11.36 27.81 23.27
CA GLY A 84 10.06 27.83 23.90
C GLY A 84 10.08 27.42 25.38
N THR A 85 8.92 27.05 25.88
CA THR A 85 8.76 26.52 27.23
C THR A 85 9.06 25.03 27.21
N ALA A 86 10.24 24.64 27.67
CA ALA A 86 10.57 23.24 27.84
C ALA A 86 9.69 22.63 28.95
N THR A 87 8.99 21.57 28.63
CA THR A 87 8.22 20.80 29.61
C THR A 87 9.05 19.66 30.18
N SER A 88 8.90 19.39 31.46
CA SER A 88 9.47 18.21 32.09
C SER A 88 8.46 17.08 31.97
N LEU A 89 8.83 16.01 31.25
CA LEU A 89 8.05 14.79 31.23
C LEU A 89 8.56 13.89 32.36
N ALA A 90 7.76 13.80 33.44
CA ALA A 90 7.94 12.76 34.45
C ALA A 90 7.28 11.48 33.92
N GLY A 91 8.07 10.58 33.34
CA GLY A 91 7.58 9.26 32.95
C GLY A 91 7.42 8.34 34.15
N THR A 92 6.98 7.10 33.92
CA THR A 92 6.85 6.03 34.92
C THR A 92 8.16 5.66 35.64
N THR A 93 9.28 6.18 35.16
CA THR A 93 10.62 5.97 35.76
C THR A 93 10.95 6.95 36.87
N GLY A 94 10.11 7.97 37.13
CA GLY A 94 10.38 9.05 38.09
C GLY A 94 11.47 10.04 37.67
N LEU A 95 12.05 9.89 36.47
CA LEU A 95 13.06 10.81 35.93
C LEU A 95 12.39 11.91 35.12
N SER A 96 12.73 13.16 35.44
CA SER A 96 12.28 14.33 34.64
C SER A 96 13.23 14.57 33.48
N VAL A 97 12.68 14.55 32.25
CA VAL A 97 13.42 14.85 31.03
C VAL A 97 12.89 16.13 30.42
N VAL A 98 13.78 17.03 30.05
CA VAL A 98 13.40 18.25 29.33
C VAL A 98 13.00 17.89 27.91
N SER A 99 11.81 18.31 27.50
CA SER A 99 11.25 18.02 26.18
C SER A 99 10.79 19.31 25.50
N TRP A 100 11.02 19.42 24.23
CA TRP A 100 10.51 20.49 23.36
C TRP A 100 10.22 19.96 21.97
N ASP A 101 9.40 20.67 21.20
CA ASP A 101 9.17 20.33 19.78
C ASP A 101 10.18 21.10 18.89
N PRO A 102 11.17 20.44 18.31
CA PRO A 102 12.14 21.09 17.45
C PRO A 102 11.54 21.60 16.14
N ARG A 103 10.38 21.07 15.70
CA ARG A 103 9.73 21.46 14.43
C ARG A 103 9.25 22.90 14.46
N GLY A 104 8.69 23.34 15.57
CA GLY A 104 8.27 24.73 15.78
C GLY A 104 9.43 25.73 15.83
N SER A 105 10.66 25.24 15.86
CA SER A 105 11.88 26.06 15.96
C SER A 105 12.70 26.07 14.67
N LEU A 106 12.20 25.41 13.60
CA LEU A 106 12.81 25.49 12.27
C LEU A 106 12.74 26.92 11.73
N GLY A 107 13.86 27.40 11.19
CA GLY A 107 14.00 28.77 10.67
C GLY A 107 14.24 29.82 11.73
N THR A 108 14.02 29.55 13.03
CA THR A 108 14.30 30.49 14.15
C THR A 108 15.53 30.10 14.95
N VAL A 109 15.60 28.86 15.43
CA VAL A 109 16.73 28.32 16.20
C VAL A 109 17.55 27.34 15.40
N TYR A 110 16.87 26.56 14.55
CA TYR A 110 17.51 25.55 13.71
C TYR A 110 17.29 25.85 12.23
N ASP A 111 18.30 25.56 11.44
CA ASP A 111 18.18 25.42 10.00
C ASP A 111 18.22 23.92 9.64
N LEU A 112 17.47 23.54 8.60
CA LEU A 112 17.50 22.20 8.06
C LEU A 112 18.61 22.13 6.98
N ALA A 113 19.74 21.52 7.33
CA ALA A 113 20.73 21.11 6.35
C ALA A 113 20.20 19.87 5.60
N LYS A 114 19.51 20.11 4.47
CA LYS A 114 18.89 19.04 3.67
C LYS A 114 19.91 18.00 3.27
N LYS A 115 19.56 16.75 3.49
CA LYS A 115 20.28 15.59 2.98
C LYS A 115 19.66 15.19 1.65
N VAL A 116 20.45 15.19 0.60
CA VAL A 116 20.04 14.81 -0.77
C VAL A 116 20.83 13.61 -1.26
N ASP A 117 21.10 12.68 -0.34
CA ASP A 117 21.84 11.47 -0.62
C ASP A 117 20.94 10.40 -1.24
N ALA A 118 21.58 9.39 -1.77
CA ALA A 118 20.95 8.25 -2.41
C ALA A 118 19.89 7.55 -1.56
N ASP A 119 20.12 7.47 -0.25
CA ASP A 119 19.21 6.83 0.71
C ASP A 119 17.96 7.67 1.01
N ILE A 120 17.95 8.94 0.58
CA ILE A 120 16.77 9.81 0.65
C ILE A 120 15.99 9.75 -0.67
N LEU A 121 16.71 9.85 -1.80
CA LEU A 121 16.07 9.84 -3.13
C LEU A 121 15.26 8.57 -3.39
N ASN A 122 15.70 7.41 -2.89
CA ASN A 122 14.96 6.15 -3.05
C ASN A 122 13.64 6.09 -2.26
N LYS A 123 13.38 7.07 -1.38
CA LYS A 123 12.12 7.21 -0.64
C LYS A 123 11.06 7.98 -1.42
N ASP A 124 11.46 8.65 -2.50
CA ASP A 124 10.58 9.42 -3.38
C ASP A 124 10.11 8.54 -4.54
N TRP A 125 8.81 8.46 -4.71
CA TRP A 125 8.19 7.64 -5.75
C TRP A 125 6.78 8.13 -6.07
N SER A 126 6.33 7.79 -7.26
CA SER A 126 4.94 7.94 -7.70
C SER A 126 4.43 6.61 -8.23
N VAL A 127 3.18 6.30 -7.95
CA VAL A 127 2.45 5.17 -8.54
C VAL A 127 1.14 5.68 -9.10
N SER A 128 0.82 5.31 -10.33
CA SER A 128 -0.43 5.61 -11.02
C SER A 128 -1.14 4.33 -11.42
N GLU A 129 -2.45 4.28 -11.23
CA GLU A 129 -3.34 3.22 -11.72
C GLU A 129 -4.50 3.83 -12.49
N LYS A 130 -4.66 3.45 -13.76
CA LYS A 130 -5.83 3.77 -14.59
C LYS A 130 -6.65 2.51 -14.78
N VAL A 131 -7.88 2.53 -14.30
CA VAL A 131 -8.76 1.36 -14.29
C VAL A 131 -10.04 1.67 -15.06
N THR A 132 -10.28 0.90 -16.10
CA THR A 132 -11.53 0.91 -16.84
C THR A 132 -12.30 -0.36 -16.53
N THR A 133 -13.48 -0.23 -15.93
CA THR A 133 -14.38 -1.36 -15.67
C THR A 133 -15.62 -1.20 -16.52
N THR A 134 -15.95 -2.22 -17.30
CA THR A 134 -17.25 -2.33 -17.97
C THR A 134 -17.99 -3.52 -17.39
N TYR A 135 -19.32 -3.42 -17.27
CA TYR A 135 -20.11 -4.49 -16.68
C TYR A 135 -21.49 -4.63 -17.29
N VAL A 136 -22.01 -5.84 -17.16
CA VAL A 136 -23.42 -6.16 -17.37
C VAL A 136 -23.95 -6.91 -16.15
N LYS A 137 -25.16 -6.57 -15.71
CA LYS A 137 -25.84 -7.20 -14.58
C LYS A 137 -27.30 -7.44 -14.93
N GLY A 138 -27.81 -8.63 -14.65
CA GLY A 138 -29.23 -8.97 -14.68
C GLY A 138 -29.74 -9.15 -13.25
N ASP A 139 -30.83 -8.46 -12.90
CA ASP A 139 -31.53 -8.76 -11.65
C ASP A 139 -32.50 -9.93 -11.89
N LEU A 140 -32.54 -10.83 -10.94
CA LEU A 140 -33.28 -12.08 -10.99
C LEU A 140 -34.41 -12.06 -9.96
N ASP A 141 -35.60 -12.51 -10.38
CA ASP A 141 -36.77 -12.74 -9.53
C ASP A 141 -37.51 -13.97 -10.05
N GLY A 142 -37.83 -14.92 -9.22
CA GLY A 142 -38.48 -16.15 -9.66
C GLY A 142 -38.80 -17.11 -8.51
N THR A 143 -39.15 -18.34 -8.90
CA THR A 143 -39.44 -19.43 -7.97
C THR A 143 -38.65 -20.66 -8.38
N PHE A 144 -37.99 -21.31 -7.43
CA PHE A 144 -37.25 -22.54 -7.61
C PHE A 144 -37.60 -23.53 -6.47
N MET A 145 -38.04 -24.73 -6.83
CA MET A 145 -38.47 -25.77 -5.86
C MET A 145 -39.51 -25.27 -4.83
N GLY A 146 -40.42 -24.37 -5.24
CA GLY A 146 -41.42 -23.78 -4.36
C GLY A 146 -40.95 -22.61 -3.51
N MET A 147 -39.68 -22.27 -3.51
CA MET A 147 -39.11 -21.11 -2.80
C MET A 147 -39.00 -19.91 -3.74
N ALA A 148 -39.49 -18.76 -3.33
CA ALA A 148 -39.23 -17.51 -4.04
C ALA A 148 -37.74 -17.16 -3.92
N TYR A 149 -37.12 -16.69 -5.01
CA TYR A 149 -35.77 -16.19 -4.96
C TYR A 149 -35.63 -14.83 -5.64
N ARG A 150 -34.67 -14.07 -5.14
CA ARG A 150 -34.20 -12.82 -5.73
C ARG A 150 -32.69 -12.80 -5.77
N GLY A 151 -32.14 -12.12 -6.75
CA GLY A 151 -30.69 -12.03 -6.85
C GLY A 151 -30.21 -11.26 -8.05
N ASN A 152 -28.97 -11.51 -8.40
CA ASN A 152 -28.37 -10.96 -9.60
C ASN A 152 -27.34 -11.92 -10.19
N VAL A 153 -27.16 -11.82 -11.48
CA VAL A 153 -26.06 -12.41 -12.22
C VAL A 153 -25.37 -11.33 -13.03
N GLY A 154 -24.07 -11.36 -13.12
CA GLY A 154 -23.35 -10.37 -13.91
C GLY A 154 -21.92 -10.75 -14.20
N ALA A 155 -21.31 -9.90 -15.00
CA ALA A 155 -19.88 -10.01 -15.30
C ALA A 155 -19.28 -8.62 -15.45
N GLN A 156 -18.03 -8.49 -15.02
CA GLN A 156 -17.21 -7.29 -15.17
C GLN A 156 -15.95 -7.62 -15.96
N MET A 157 -15.60 -6.73 -16.90
CA MET A 157 -14.28 -6.68 -17.52
C MET A 157 -13.55 -5.50 -16.91
N VAL A 158 -12.42 -5.77 -16.26
CA VAL A 158 -11.58 -4.78 -15.60
C VAL A 158 -10.25 -4.71 -16.33
N ASN A 159 -9.97 -3.56 -16.95
CA ASN A 159 -8.69 -3.28 -17.60
C ASN A 159 -7.92 -2.31 -16.71
N THR A 160 -6.70 -2.67 -16.34
CA THR A 160 -5.83 -1.88 -15.50
C THR A 160 -4.54 -1.57 -16.23
N ASP A 161 -4.17 -0.30 -16.25
CA ASP A 161 -2.85 0.20 -16.66
C ASP A 161 -2.20 0.85 -15.44
N GLN A 162 -1.16 0.20 -14.94
CA GLN A 162 -0.41 0.67 -13.77
C GLN A 162 1.01 1.02 -14.15
N SER A 163 1.52 2.08 -13.53
CA SER A 163 2.89 2.53 -13.70
C SER A 163 3.45 3.10 -12.42
N SER A 164 4.75 3.07 -12.29
CA SER A 164 5.44 3.70 -11.16
C SER A 164 6.73 4.35 -11.65
N THR A 165 7.05 5.49 -11.07
CA THR A 165 8.34 6.16 -11.20
C THR A 165 8.98 6.31 -9.82
N GLY A 166 10.29 6.31 -9.79
CA GLY A 166 11.06 6.48 -8.56
C GLY A 166 12.52 6.73 -8.89
N PHE A 167 13.37 6.67 -7.88
CA PHE A 167 14.80 6.89 -8.07
C PHE A 167 15.59 5.68 -7.59
N ASN A 168 16.53 5.27 -8.42
CA ASN A 168 17.64 4.42 -8.04
C ASN A 168 18.93 5.22 -8.12
N VAL A 169 19.91 4.83 -7.33
CA VAL A 169 21.21 5.48 -7.39
C VAL A 169 22.12 4.70 -8.31
N ASN A 170 22.65 5.37 -9.31
CA ASN A 170 23.75 4.82 -10.11
C ASN A 170 25.05 4.91 -9.33
N ARG A 171 25.36 3.94 -8.52
CA ARG A 171 26.60 3.90 -7.76
C ARG A 171 27.85 3.68 -8.64
N ALA A 172 27.66 3.21 -9.88
CA ALA A 172 28.77 3.06 -10.83
C ALA A 172 29.41 4.40 -11.19
N THR A 173 28.67 5.50 -11.10
CA THR A 173 29.15 6.87 -11.38
C THR A 173 29.44 7.67 -10.11
N CYS A 174 29.27 7.06 -8.92
CA CYS A 174 29.50 7.76 -7.67
C CYS A 174 30.99 7.93 -7.38
N THR A 175 31.43 9.17 -7.17
CA THR A 175 32.77 9.50 -6.69
C THR A 175 32.79 9.84 -5.20
N GLY A 176 31.65 9.71 -4.51
CA GLY A 176 31.44 9.94 -3.08
C GLY A 176 30.02 9.56 -2.67
N ASN A 177 29.61 9.93 -1.45
CA ASN A 177 28.28 9.58 -0.91
C ASN A 177 27.27 10.73 -0.94
N THR A 178 27.55 11.84 -1.64
CA THR A 178 26.64 12.98 -1.73
C THR A 178 25.80 12.92 -3.02
N ALA A 179 24.65 13.56 -3.03
CA ALA A 179 23.80 13.61 -4.24
C ALA A 179 24.49 14.26 -5.44
N ALA A 180 25.40 15.21 -5.19
CA ALA A 180 26.19 15.84 -6.24
C ALA A 180 27.17 14.85 -6.91
N THR A 181 27.67 13.90 -6.13
CA THR A 181 28.65 12.90 -6.56
C THR A 181 28.02 11.53 -6.86
N CYS A 182 26.74 11.35 -6.51
CA CYS A 182 25.99 10.10 -6.64
C CYS A 182 24.55 10.41 -7.08
N PRO A 183 24.34 10.85 -8.33
CA PRO A 183 23.03 11.29 -8.79
C PRO A 183 22.04 10.13 -8.83
N GLY A 184 20.79 10.43 -8.43
CA GLY A 184 19.69 9.52 -8.62
C GLY A 184 19.33 9.37 -10.09
N ILE A 185 19.09 8.15 -10.53
CA ILE A 185 18.53 7.85 -11.84
C ILE A 185 17.03 7.69 -11.66
N SER A 186 16.25 8.46 -12.41
CA SER A 186 14.81 8.22 -12.51
C SER A 186 14.59 6.89 -13.23
N ILE A 187 13.81 6.03 -12.60
CA ILE A 187 13.38 4.76 -13.17
C ILE A 187 11.86 4.72 -13.22
N GLY A 188 11.33 4.10 -14.26
CA GLY A 188 9.91 3.86 -14.39
C GLY A 188 9.65 2.46 -14.95
N ASN A 189 8.61 1.82 -14.48
CA ASN A 189 8.10 0.56 -15.01
C ASN A 189 6.61 0.46 -14.71
N GLY A 190 5.92 -0.49 -15.35
CA GLY A 190 4.51 -0.71 -15.15
C GLY A 190 4.03 -1.98 -15.84
N LYS A 191 2.73 -2.23 -15.73
CA LYS A 191 2.07 -3.38 -16.33
C LYS A 191 0.63 -3.08 -16.68
N THR A 192 0.18 -3.58 -17.81
CA THR A 192 -1.23 -3.58 -18.21
C THR A 192 -1.76 -5.00 -18.12
N TYR A 193 -2.95 -5.17 -17.56
CA TYR A 193 -3.63 -6.46 -17.45
C TYR A 193 -5.15 -6.30 -17.50
N SER A 194 -5.84 -7.42 -17.77
CA SER A 194 -7.29 -7.47 -17.86
C SER A 194 -7.83 -8.65 -17.08
N ASP A 195 -8.95 -8.44 -16.39
CA ASP A 195 -9.63 -9.44 -15.59
C ASP A 195 -11.10 -9.54 -15.95
N PHE A 196 -11.57 -10.77 -16.17
CA PHE A 196 -12.99 -11.09 -16.34
C PHE A 196 -13.53 -11.70 -15.04
N ASN A 197 -14.51 -11.01 -14.42
CA ASN A 197 -15.04 -11.34 -13.12
C ASN A 197 -16.56 -11.59 -13.19
N PRO A 198 -17.00 -12.82 -13.43
CA PRO A 198 -18.40 -13.21 -13.33
C PRO A 198 -18.82 -13.34 -11.87
N SER A 199 -20.13 -13.11 -11.61
CA SER A 199 -20.73 -13.29 -10.29
C SER A 199 -22.19 -13.70 -10.39
N LEU A 200 -22.63 -14.49 -9.39
CA LEU A 200 -24.03 -14.86 -9.16
C LEU A 200 -24.30 -14.76 -7.67
N ASN A 201 -25.39 -14.06 -7.32
CA ASN A 201 -25.87 -13.99 -5.95
C ASN A 201 -27.36 -14.28 -5.94
N LEU A 202 -27.79 -15.24 -5.13
CA LEU A 202 -29.18 -15.65 -4.98
C LEU A 202 -29.56 -15.67 -3.51
N ASN A 203 -30.75 -15.15 -3.20
CA ASN A 203 -31.38 -15.20 -1.89
C ASN A 203 -32.72 -15.91 -2.05
N PHE A 204 -32.87 -17.07 -1.40
CA PHE A 204 -34.09 -17.87 -1.39
C PHE A 204 -34.88 -17.61 -0.12
N ASP A 205 -36.15 -17.32 -0.27
CA ASP A 205 -37.10 -17.28 0.85
C ASP A 205 -37.64 -18.69 1.08
N ALA A 206 -37.18 -19.34 2.13
CA ALA A 206 -37.59 -20.70 2.47
C ALA A 206 -38.88 -20.70 3.32
N GLY A 207 -39.52 -19.55 3.47
CA GLY A 207 -40.71 -19.38 4.33
C GLY A 207 -40.38 -19.38 5.82
N ASN A 208 -41.38 -19.03 6.64
CA ASN A 208 -41.23 -18.99 8.08
C ASN A 208 -40.02 -18.20 8.58
N ASP A 209 -39.76 -17.02 7.98
CA ASP A 209 -38.63 -16.14 8.30
C ASP A 209 -37.25 -16.81 8.12
N GLN A 210 -37.11 -17.69 7.17
CA GLN A 210 -35.87 -18.39 6.83
C GLN A 210 -35.36 -17.91 5.47
N VAL A 211 -34.06 -17.62 5.38
CA VAL A 211 -33.40 -17.19 4.17
C VAL A 211 -32.16 -18.03 3.92
N LEU A 212 -32.04 -18.55 2.70
CA LEU A 212 -30.80 -19.19 2.23
C LEU A 212 -30.16 -18.25 1.20
N ARG A 213 -28.87 -17.94 1.38
CA ARG A 213 -28.11 -17.12 0.43
C ARG A 213 -26.99 -17.95 -0.19
N VAL A 214 -26.79 -17.79 -1.48
CA VAL A 214 -25.71 -18.42 -2.23
C VAL A 214 -25.02 -17.38 -3.07
N GLY A 215 -23.70 -17.31 -2.95
CA GLY A 215 -22.83 -16.44 -3.72
C GLY A 215 -21.73 -17.24 -4.44
N VAL A 216 -21.51 -16.95 -5.71
CA VAL A 216 -20.36 -17.46 -6.48
C VAL A 216 -19.77 -16.31 -7.28
N ALA A 217 -18.46 -16.08 -7.15
CA ALA A 217 -17.82 -15.01 -7.88
C ALA A 217 -16.34 -15.30 -8.15
N LYS A 218 -15.83 -14.78 -9.27
CA LYS A 218 -14.42 -14.49 -9.41
C LYS A 218 -14.18 -13.06 -8.98
N VAL A 219 -13.26 -12.86 -8.06
CA VAL A 219 -12.96 -11.56 -7.44
C VAL A 219 -11.48 -11.20 -7.57
N LEU A 220 -11.20 -9.93 -7.53
CA LEU A 220 -9.82 -9.42 -7.47
C LEU A 220 -9.67 -8.38 -6.36
N ALA A 221 -8.46 -8.28 -5.81
CA ALA A 221 -8.03 -7.20 -4.93
C ALA A 221 -6.67 -6.67 -5.40
N ARG A 222 -6.59 -5.37 -5.68
CA ARG A 222 -5.37 -4.74 -6.18
C ARG A 222 -4.30 -4.67 -5.08
N PRO A 223 -2.99 -4.70 -5.46
CA PRO A 223 -1.89 -4.53 -4.54
C PRO A 223 -1.93 -3.18 -3.83
N ASN A 224 -1.23 -3.08 -2.71
CA ASN A 224 -0.98 -1.78 -2.10
C ASN A 224 -0.09 -0.94 -3.03
N MET A 225 -0.45 0.32 -3.28
CA MET A 225 0.32 1.18 -4.18
C MET A 225 1.78 1.38 -3.73
N GLY A 226 2.04 1.39 -2.41
CA GLY A 226 3.41 1.45 -1.89
C GLY A 226 4.27 0.24 -2.25
N ASP A 227 3.65 -0.93 -2.45
CA ASP A 227 4.32 -2.15 -2.87
C ASP A 227 4.68 -2.14 -4.37
N MET A 228 4.00 -1.30 -5.15
CA MET A 228 4.26 -1.10 -6.59
C MET A 228 5.28 -0.01 -6.89
N ARG A 229 5.93 0.60 -5.88
CA ARG A 229 6.95 1.63 -6.12
C ARG A 229 8.11 1.10 -6.97
N ALA A 230 8.59 1.90 -7.92
CA ALA A 230 9.73 1.53 -8.74
C ALA A 230 11.06 1.68 -7.99
N SER A 231 11.13 2.57 -7.01
CA SER A 231 12.37 2.84 -6.28
C SER A 231 12.82 1.66 -5.41
N MET A 232 14.15 1.50 -5.28
CA MET A 232 14.77 0.51 -4.41
C MET A 232 15.97 1.09 -3.66
N GLY A 233 16.23 0.56 -2.46
CA GLY A 233 17.48 0.73 -1.74
C GLY A 233 18.38 -0.48 -1.94
N MET A 234 19.71 -0.27 -1.88
CA MET A 234 20.68 -1.37 -1.93
C MET A 234 21.88 -1.11 -1.06
N SER A 235 22.48 -2.18 -0.57
CA SER A 235 23.72 -2.17 0.18
C SER A 235 24.54 -3.43 -0.12
N TYR A 236 25.86 -3.35 0.09
CA TYR A 236 26.73 -4.52 0.05
C TYR A 236 26.78 -5.18 1.43
N ASP A 237 26.41 -6.44 1.51
CA ASP A 237 26.53 -7.26 2.71
C ASP A 237 27.90 -7.97 2.70
N SER A 238 28.84 -7.44 3.47
CA SER A 238 30.23 -7.98 3.52
C SER A 238 30.28 -9.38 4.14
N THR A 239 29.31 -9.73 4.98
CA THR A 239 29.24 -11.06 5.61
C THR A 239 28.84 -12.12 4.59
N LYS A 240 27.96 -11.77 3.66
CA LYS A 240 27.51 -12.67 2.60
C LYS A 240 28.30 -12.53 1.30
N GLY A 241 29.13 -11.50 1.17
CA GLY A 241 29.89 -11.21 -0.04
C GLY A 241 29.03 -10.85 -1.25
N MET A 242 27.84 -10.30 -1.03
CA MET A 242 26.90 -9.99 -2.10
C MET A 242 26.12 -8.70 -1.85
N TYR A 243 25.52 -8.16 -2.91
CA TYR A 243 24.57 -7.06 -2.77
C TYR A 243 23.21 -7.56 -2.26
N THR A 244 22.60 -6.75 -1.40
CA THR A 244 21.23 -6.93 -0.94
C THR A 244 20.44 -5.65 -1.16
N GLY A 245 19.14 -5.77 -1.43
CA GLY A 245 18.27 -4.63 -1.64
C GLY A 245 16.87 -4.84 -1.10
N ASP A 246 16.13 -3.74 -0.97
CA ASP A 246 14.71 -3.70 -0.66
C ASP A 246 14.02 -2.71 -1.60
N GLY A 247 12.92 -3.13 -2.22
CA GLY A 247 12.20 -2.32 -3.19
C GLY A 247 10.73 -2.68 -3.31
N GLY A 248 10.04 -2.02 -4.23
CA GLY A 248 8.73 -2.41 -4.70
C GLY A 248 8.79 -3.19 -6.01
N ASN A 249 7.62 -3.43 -6.58
CA ASN A 249 7.48 -4.13 -7.85
C ASN A 249 6.32 -3.52 -8.65
N PRO A 250 6.61 -2.66 -9.64
CA PRO A 250 5.58 -2.04 -10.48
C PRO A 250 4.77 -3.03 -11.33
N GLU A 251 5.25 -4.25 -11.48
CA GLU A 251 4.63 -5.30 -12.31
C GLU A 251 3.73 -6.24 -11.49
N LEU A 252 3.43 -5.91 -10.23
CA LEU A 252 2.53 -6.71 -9.41
C LEU A 252 1.15 -6.82 -10.03
N GLU A 253 0.65 -8.04 -10.06
CA GLU A 253 -0.74 -8.32 -10.43
C GLU A 253 -1.62 -8.43 -9.17
N PRO A 254 -2.95 -8.23 -9.31
CA PRO A 254 -3.86 -8.33 -8.18
C PRO A 254 -3.91 -9.75 -7.60
N PHE A 255 -4.36 -9.84 -6.35
CA PHE A 255 -4.89 -11.09 -5.81
C PHE A 255 -6.14 -11.46 -6.62
N ARG A 256 -6.23 -12.70 -7.07
CA ARG A 256 -7.40 -13.24 -7.75
C ARG A 256 -7.89 -14.45 -7.01
N ALA A 257 -9.20 -14.56 -6.85
CA ALA A 257 -9.81 -15.70 -6.18
C ALA A 257 -11.14 -16.09 -6.82
N LYS A 258 -11.45 -17.39 -6.76
CA LYS A 258 -12.78 -17.93 -6.97
C LYS A 258 -13.41 -18.13 -5.61
N SER A 259 -14.57 -17.50 -5.38
CA SER A 259 -15.28 -17.52 -4.10
C SER A 259 -16.59 -18.25 -4.24
N PHE A 260 -16.91 -19.09 -3.26
CA PHE A 260 -18.20 -19.68 -3.02
C PHE A 260 -18.60 -19.40 -1.58
N ASP A 261 -19.77 -18.83 -1.42
CA ASP A 261 -20.32 -18.43 -0.12
C ASP A 261 -21.74 -18.96 -0.01
N VAL A 262 -22.09 -19.53 1.15
CA VAL A 262 -23.45 -19.98 1.47
C VAL A 262 -23.79 -19.56 2.89
N SER A 263 -24.99 -19.03 3.13
CA SER A 263 -25.48 -18.76 4.47
C SER A 263 -26.95 -19.13 4.62
N TYR A 264 -27.26 -19.64 5.79
CA TYR A 264 -28.64 -19.87 6.23
C TYR A 264 -28.93 -18.97 7.43
N GLU A 265 -30.06 -18.28 7.37
CA GLU A 265 -30.49 -17.31 8.36
C GLU A 265 -31.91 -17.65 8.81
N LYS A 266 -32.15 -17.64 10.12
CA LYS A 266 -33.48 -17.73 10.72
C LYS A 266 -33.73 -16.52 11.57
N TYR A 267 -34.76 -15.79 11.24
CA TYR A 267 -35.20 -14.61 11.99
C TYR A 267 -36.31 -14.99 12.95
N PHE A 268 -36.39 -14.31 14.10
CA PHE A 268 -37.44 -14.50 15.09
C PHE A 268 -37.71 -13.22 15.88
N GLY A 269 -38.96 -13.05 16.24
CA GLY A 269 -39.41 -11.82 16.89
C GLY A 269 -39.15 -10.57 16.04
N LYS A 270 -38.96 -9.44 16.69
CA LYS A 270 -38.75 -8.16 15.98
C LYS A 270 -37.32 -7.89 15.53
N LYS A 271 -36.29 -8.47 16.16
CA LYS A 271 -34.88 -8.17 15.93
C LYS A 271 -33.95 -9.39 16.13
N GLY A 272 -34.50 -10.55 16.52
CA GLY A 272 -33.68 -11.75 16.74
C GLY A 272 -33.32 -12.44 15.44
N TYR A 273 -32.12 -13.01 15.36
CA TYR A 273 -31.73 -13.91 14.28
C TYR A 273 -30.63 -14.87 14.74
N VAL A 274 -30.55 -15.97 14.03
CA VAL A 274 -29.44 -16.92 14.06
C VAL A 274 -28.99 -17.10 12.62
N SER A 275 -27.68 -17.06 12.38
CA SER A 275 -27.12 -17.38 11.07
C SER A 275 -25.95 -18.35 11.19
N ILE A 276 -25.84 -19.22 10.19
CA ILE A 276 -24.66 -20.02 9.91
C ILE A 276 -24.21 -19.74 8.49
N ALA A 277 -22.94 -19.42 8.30
CA ALA A 277 -22.37 -19.17 7.01
C ALA A 277 -21.13 -20.02 6.78
N GLY A 278 -20.95 -20.53 5.58
CA GLY A 278 -19.77 -21.23 5.13
C GLY A 278 -19.19 -20.53 3.90
N PHE A 279 -17.89 -20.47 3.82
CA PHE A 279 -17.19 -19.89 2.67
C PHE A 279 -16.01 -20.77 2.24
N TYR A 280 -15.73 -20.72 0.95
CA TYR A 280 -14.54 -21.31 0.33
C TYR A 280 -13.98 -20.34 -0.72
N LYS A 281 -12.70 -20.05 -0.64
CA LYS A 281 -11.99 -19.19 -1.60
C LYS A 281 -10.74 -19.90 -2.06
N ASN A 282 -10.65 -20.12 -3.36
CA ASN A 282 -9.44 -20.60 -4.02
C ASN A 282 -8.72 -19.40 -4.62
N LEU A 283 -7.55 -19.07 -4.05
CA LEU A 283 -6.68 -17.97 -4.47
C LEU A 283 -5.81 -18.45 -5.64
N ASP A 284 -5.90 -17.80 -6.78
CA ASP A 284 -5.02 -18.09 -7.92
C ASP A 284 -3.59 -17.59 -7.66
N THR A 285 -3.47 -16.41 -6.98
CA THR A 285 -2.18 -15.79 -6.64
C THR A 285 -2.23 -15.17 -5.25
N TYR A 286 -1.08 -15.17 -4.57
CA TYR A 286 -0.87 -14.45 -3.33
C TYR A 286 0.37 -13.55 -3.42
N ILE A 287 0.26 -12.30 -2.99
CA ILE A 287 1.39 -11.38 -2.98
C ILE A 287 2.15 -11.57 -1.67
N LEU A 288 3.42 -11.91 -1.77
CA LEU A 288 4.30 -12.06 -0.62
C LEU A 288 5.60 -11.29 -0.83
N LYS A 289 6.14 -10.75 0.25
CA LYS A 289 7.44 -10.09 0.23
C LYS A 289 8.52 -11.13 0.48
N THR A 290 9.40 -11.33 -0.49
CA THR A 290 10.48 -12.32 -0.40
C THR A 290 11.73 -11.85 -1.13
N ALA A 291 12.87 -12.43 -0.76
CA ALA A 291 14.15 -12.18 -1.41
C ALA A 291 14.26 -13.04 -2.67
N THR A 292 14.53 -12.40 -3.80
CA THR A 292 14.75 -13.05 -5.09
C THR A 292 16.11 -12.67 -5.65
N PRO A 293 16.77 -13.54 -6.43
CA PRO A 293 17.98 -13.17 -7.16
C PRO A 293 17.76 -11.94 -8.03
N PHE A 294 18.69 -11.00 -8.00
CA PHE A 294 18.61 -9.76 -8.75
C PHE A 294 20.01 -9.33 -9.20
N ASP A 295 20.14 -8.89 -10.45
CA ASP A 295 21.39 -8.35 -10.97
C ASP A 295 21.43 -6.82 -10.73
N PHE A 296 22.30 -6.39 -9.81
CA PHE A 296 22.54 -5.00 -9.49
C PHE A 296 23.52 -4.31 -10.46
N LYS A 297 23.78 -4.91 -11.63
CA LYS A 297 24.63 -4.31 -12.67
C LYS A 297 24.18 -2.89 -13.00
N GLY A 298 25.14 -1.96 -13.05
CA GLY A 298 24.87 -0.53 -13.28
C GLY A 298 24.42 0.25 -12.03
N LEU A 299 24.11 -0.45 -10.93
CA LEU A 299 23.82 0.16 -9.63
C LEU A 299 25.01 0.02 -8.65
N THR A 300 26.03 -0.76 -9.01
CA THR A 300 27.23 -1.00 -8.21
C THR A 300 28.27 0.09 -8.44
N PRO A 301 29.11 0.46 -7.44
CA PRO A 301 30.17 1.44 -7.61
C PRO A 301 31.17 1.06 -8.71
N ALA A 302 31.66 2.06 -9.45
CA ALA A 302 32.74 1.84 -10.42
C ALA A 302 34.02 1.36 -9.72
N GLY A 303 34.73 0.42 -10.35
CA GLY A 303 35.97 -0.13 -9.82
C GLY A 303 35.82 -1.22 -8.76
N PHE A 304 34.60 -1.56 -8.37
CA PHE A 304 34.33 -2.73 -7.51
C PHE A 304 34.25 -4.02 -8.34
N THR A 305 35.03 -4.99 -8.00
CA THR A 305 35.10 -6.32 -8.68
C THR A 305 34.19 -7.37 -8.06
N TYR A 306 33.26 -6.98 -7.22
CA TYR A 306 32.32 -7.92 -6.62
C TYR A 306 31.27 -8.39 -7.63
N PRO A 307 30.74 -9.63 -7.45
CA PRO A 307 29.61 -10.09 -8.27
C PRO A 307 28.44 -9.12 -8.19
N THR A 308 27.87 -8.75 -9.33
CA THR A 308 26.67 -7.88 -9.38
C THR A 308 25.39 -8.61 -8.99
N MET A 309 25.40 -9.94 -9.05
CA MET A 309 24.27 -10.76 -8.58
C MET A 309 24.15 -10.68 -7.06
N GLY A 310 22.93 -10.52 -6.60
CA GLY A 310 22.59 -10.45 -5.18
C GLY A 310 21.15 -10.80 -4.93
N MET A 311 20.62 -10.34 -3.80
CA MET A 311 19.24 -10.62 -3.38
C MET A 311 18.46 -9.33 -3.21
N LEU A 312 17.32 -9.21 -3.93
CA LEU A 312 16.38 -8.11 -3.78
C LEU A 312 15.12 -8.60 -3.07
N THR A 313 14.84 -8.02 -1.91
CA THR A 313 13.61 -8.27 -1.17
C THR A 313 12.52 -7.35 -1.69
N ARG A 314 11.51 -7.93 -2.33
CA ARG A 314 10.38 -7.17 -2.90
C ARG A 314 9.10 -8.01 -2.88
N PRO A 315 7.93 -7.36 -2.97
CA PRO A 315 6.67 -8.08 -3.19
C PRO A 315 6.67 -8.74 -4.58
N ILE A 316 6.23 -9.98 -4.63
CA ILE A 316 6.03 -10.75 -5.86
C ILE A 316 4.69 -11.46 -5.83
N ASN A 317 4.16 -11.79 -7.00
CA ASN A 317 3.04 -12.71 -7.13
C ASN A 317 3.57 -14.14 -6.94
N GLY A 318 3.24 -14.73 -5.80
CA GLY A 318 3.54 -16.12 -5.47
C GLY A 318 2.40 -17.06 -5.86
N GLN A 319 2.51 -18.31 -5.43
CA GLN A 319 1.47 -19.31 -5.59
C GLN A 319 0.25 -18.94 -4.74
N GLY A 320 -0.92 -19.35 -5.18
CA GLY A 320 -2.16 -19.22 -4.46
C GLY A 320 -2.33 -20.24 -3.34
N GLY A 321 -3.56 -20.41 -2.89
CA GLY A 321 -3.93 -21.34 -1.83
C GLY A 321 -5.43 -21.30 -1.58
N ASP A 322 -5.89 -22.04 -0.58
CA ASP A 322 -7.30 -22.11 -0.22
C ASP A 322 -7.57 -21.49 1.13
N ILE A 323 -8.69 -20.79 1.22
CA ILE A 323 -9.23 -20.25 2.48
C ILE A 323 -10.66 -20.73 2.62
N SER A 324 -10.97 -21.39 3.73
CA SER A 324 -12.33 -21.83 4.03
C SER A 324 -12.65 -21.66 5.51
N GLY A 325 -13.93 -21.51 5.82
CA GLY A 325 -14.36 -21.37 7.19
C GLY A 325 -15.86 -21.46 7.34
N VAL A 326 -16.29 -21.53 8.60
CA VAL A 326 -17.69 -21.47 9.04
C VAL A 326 -17.84 -20.38 10.07
N GLU A 327 -18.86 -19.55 9.93
CA GLU A 327 -19.20 -18.45 10.84
C GLU A 327 -20.59 -18.70 11.45
N LEU A 328 -20.72 -18.43 12.72
CA LEU A 328 -21.98 -18.48 13.47
C LEU A 328 -22.25 -17.11 14.06
N ALA A 329 -23.44 -16.57 13.84
CA ALA A 329 -23.89 -15.34 14.47
C ALA A 329 -25.27 -15.52 15.11
N VAL A 330 -25.43 -14.99 16.30
CA VAL A 330 -26.68 -15.00 17.07
C VAL A 330 -26.94 -13.60 17.61
N ASN A 331 -28.12 -13.08 17.34
CA ASN A 331 -28.60 -11.84 17.94
C ASN A 331 -29.91 -12.08 18.64
N VAL A 332 -29.93 -11.93 19.96
CA VAL A 332 -31.13 -12.05 20.80
C VAL A 332 -31.41 -10.69 21.43
N PRO A 333 -32.54 -10.04 21.07
CA PRO A 333 -32.92 -8.80 21.73
C PRO A 333 -33.40 -9.09 23.15
N PHE A 334 -32.93 -8.34 24.09
CA PHE A 334 -33.39 -8.33 25.49
C PHE A 334 -34.46 -7.27 25.68
#